data_475e4d2b9f157952e2dc8832d1e78ede
#
_entry.id   475e4d2b9f157952e2dc8832d1e78ede
#
_cell.length_a   1.000
_cell.length_b   1.000
_cell.length_c   1.000
_cell.angle_alpha   90.00
_cell.angle_beta   90.00
_cell.angle_gamma   90.00
#
_symmetry.space_group_name_H-M   'P 1'
#
loop_
_entity.id
_entity.type
_entity.pdbx_description
1 polymer ?
#
loop_
_entity_poly.entity_id
_entity_poly.type
_entity_poly.pdbx_seq_one_letter_code
_entity_poly.pdbx_strand_id
1 'polypeptide(L)'
;MTELVGVVLAAGLGTRFEGGNKLLATVEDEPVVVRGARSFPADVDRVIAVVGHEADDVGEAVSSVVDETIHNPEYERGQSTSVRAGANAARDRDADAVLFLPGDMPCVDPRTVRRIVEAHRESEADAVVPVYDDRRGNPVLFDADCFDDLVDLTGDTGGRALFETVTVRRLPVEDPGIHADVDTLDDLAELEDG
;
A
#
# COMPACT_ATOMS: atom_id res chain seq x y z
N MET A 1 -4.60 21.81 8.35
CA MET A 1 -5.11 20.84 7.36
C MET A 1 -4.31 19.59 7.62
N THR A 2 -4.97 18.43 7.77
CA THR A 2 -4.31 17.16 8.05
C THR A 2 -3.69 16.65 6.76
N GLU A 3 -2.37 16.58 6.65
CA GLU A 3 -1.70 16.03 5.46
C GLU A 3 -1.67 14.49 5.53
N LEU A 4 -2.21 13.83 4.52
CA LEU A 4 -2.23 12.38 4.40
C LEU A 4 -1.38 11.93 3.22
N VAL A 5 -0.42 11.06 3.49
CA VAL A 5 0.43 10.44 2.47
C VAL A 5 -0.02 9.00 2.19
N GLY A 6 -0.35 8.72 0.94
CA GLY A 6 -0.53 7.35 0.43
C GLY A 6 0.79 6.79 -0.08
N VAL A 7 1.08 5.54 0.24
CA VAL A 7 2.31 4.84 -0.17
C VAL A 7 1.96 3.54 -0.88
N VAL A 8 2.29 3.45 -2.16
CA VAL A 8 2.26 2.21 -2.94
C VAL A 8 3.56 1.45 -2.69
N LEU A 9 3.48 0.27 -2.10
CA LEU A 9 4.64 -0.61 -1.88
C LEU A 9 4.90 -1.44 -3.14
N ALA A 10 5.81 -0.99 -3.98
CA ALA A 10 6.07 -1.52 -5.32
C ALA A 10 7.53 -1.98 -5.52
N ALA A 11 8.20 -2.42 -4.45
CA ALA A 11 9.63 -2.76 -4.47
C ALA A 11 9.90 -4.28 -4.47
N GLY A 12 8.86 -5.13 -4.34
CA GLY A 12 9.00 -6.57 -4.13
C GLY A 12 9.52 -7.34 -5.36
N LEU A 13 10.23 -8.45 -5.11
CA LEU A 13 10.79 -9.33 -6.15
C LEU A 13 9.74 -10.11 -6.96
N GLY A 14 8.55 -10.33 -6.42
CA GLY A 14 7.49 -11.09 -7.11
C GLY A 14 7.89 -12.51 -7.53
N THR A 15 8.74 -13.20 -6.77
CA THR A 15 9.40 -14.46 -7.15
C THR A 15 8.47 -15.63 -7.49
N ARG A 16 7.21 -15.56 -7.10
CA ARG A 16 6.18 -16.59 -7.41
C ARG A 16 5.51 -16.37 -8.77
N PHE A 17 5.67 -15.20 -9.36
CA PHE A 17 5.03 -14.85 -10.63
C PHE A 17 5.93 -15.28 -11.81
N GLU A 18 5.47 -16.25 -12.61
CA GLU A 18 6.26 -16.82 -13.70
C GLU A 18 6.26 -15.96 -14.99
N GLY A 19 5.52 -14.87 -15.03
CA GLY A 19 5.34 -13.99 -16.19
C GLY A 19 6.25 -12.76 -16.25
N GLY A 20 7.33 -12.70 -15.45
CA GLY A 20 8.17 -11.51 -15.30
C GLY A 20 7.85 -10.71 -14.06
N ASN A 21 7.76 -9.37 -14.15
CA ASN A 21 7.37 -8.54 -13.02
C ASN A 21 5.84 -8.47 -12.90
N LYS A 22 5.29 -9.02 -11.81
CA LYS A 22 3.84 -9.04 -11.56
C LYS A 22 3.21 -7.63 -11.52
N LEU A 23 3.96 -6.62 -11.09
CA LEU A 23 3.50 -5.23 -11.01
C LEU A 23 3.29 -4.60 -12.38
N LEU A 24 4.04 -5.08 -13.39
CA LEU A 24 3.97 -4.63 -14.79
C LEU A 24 3.02 -5.49 -15.64
N ALA A 25 2.57 -6.64 -15.11
CA ALA A 25 1.54 -7.43 -15.74
C ALA A 25 0.24 -6.61 -15.87
N THR A 26 -0.51 -6.81 -16.95
CA THR A 26 -1.69 -5.97 -17.25
C THR A 26 -2.99 -6.71 -16.98
N VAL A 27 -3.97 -5.98 -16.45
CA VAL A 27 -5.38 -6.36 -16.37
C VAL A 27 -6.15 -5.31 -17.16
N GLU A 28 -6.91 -5.73 -18.19
CA GLU A 28 -7.63 -4.80 -19.09
C GLU A 28 -6.72 -3.70 -19.66
N ASP A 29 -5.53 -4.08 -20.16
CA ASP A 29 -4.52 -3.20 -20.75
C ASP A 29 -3.85 -2.20 -19.76
N GLU A 30 -4.12 -2.27 -18.46
CA GLU A 30 -3.49 -1.41 -17.46
C GLU A 30 -2.60 -2.20 -16.50
N PRO A 31 -1.35 -1.76 -16.20
CA PRO A 31 -0.46 -2.45 -15.26
C PRO A 31 -1.08 -2.58 -13.87
N VAL A 32 -0.87 -3.72 -13.23
CA VAL A 32 -1.36 -4.05 -11.87
C VAL A 32 -1.04 -2.93 -10.87
N VAL A 33 0.22 -2.45 -10.87
CA VAL A 33 0.66 -1.38 -9.96
C VAL A 33 -0.05 -0.05 -10.21
N VAL A 34 -0.39 0.26 -11.45
CA VAL A 34 -1.14 1.49 -11.81
C VAL A 34 -2.56 1.41 -11.29
N ARG A 35 -3.22 0.27 -11.46
CA ARG A 35 -4.57 0.03 -10.91
C ARG A 35 -4.56 0.16 -9.39
N GLY A 36 -3.57 -0.44 -8.70
CA GLY A 36 -3.40 -0.28 -7.26
C GLY A 36 -3.23 1.18 -6.85
N ALA A 37 -2.36 1.93 -7.52
CA ALA A 37 -2.15 3.36 -7.24
C ALA A 37 -3.41 4.21 -7.44
N ARG A 38 -4.28 3.88 -8.41
CA ARG A 38 -5.55 4.56 -8.64
C ARG A 38 -6.61 4.32 -7.55
N SER A 39 -6.37 3.39 -6.62
CA SER A 39 -7.24 3.19 -5.45
C SER A 39 -7.16 4.37 -4.47
N PHE A 40 -6.11 5.20 -4.54
CA PHE A 40 -6.02 6.40 -3.73
C PHE A 40 -6.96 7.50 -4.26
N PRO A 41 -7.96 7.92 -3.48
CA PRO A 41 -8.87 9.00 -3.86
C PRO A 41 -8.20 10.37 -3.75
N ALA A 42 -8.82 11.41 -4.31
CA ALA A 42 -8.31 12.78 -4.29
C ALA A 42 -8.21 13.41 -2.90
N ASP A 43 -8.75 12.79 -1.87
CA ASP A 43 -8.63 13.22 -0.46
C ASP A 43 -7.34 12.69 0.22
N VAL A 44 -6.53 11.90 -0.48
CA VAL A 44 -5.13 11.64 -0.15
C VAL A 44 -4.29 12.75 -0.78
N ASP A 45 -3.62 13.54 0.06
CA ASP A 45 -2.96 14.78 -0.37
C ASP A 45 -1.75 14.52 -1.27
N ARG A 46 -1.09 13.37 -1.08
CA ARG A 46 0.07 12.95 -1.88
C ARG A 46 0.14 11.45 -1.98
N VAL A 47 0.44 10.94 -3.18
CA VAL A 47 0.69 9.51 -3.42
C VAL A 47 2.15 9.30 -3.83
N ILE A 48 2.82 8.40 -3.12
CA ILE A 48 4.23 8.03 -3.35
C ILE A 48 4.31 6.56 -3.70
N ALA A 49 5.11 6.19 -4.70
CA ALA A 49 5.46 4.79 -4.96
C ALA A 49 6.88 4.49 -4.44
N VAL A 50 7.00 3.48 -3.58
CA VAL A 50 8.32 2.94 -3.20
C VAL A 50 8.66 1.80 -4.14
N VAL A 51 9.68 2.00 -4.97
CA VAL A 51 10.14 1.07 -6.00
C VAL A 51 11.47 0.41 -5.62
N GLY A 52 11.77 -0.76 -6.16
CA GLY A 52 13.00 -1.51 -5.84
C GLY A 52 13.42 -2.44 -6.97
N HIS A 53 12.83 -3.62 -7.05
CA HIS A 53 13.05 -4.53 -8.18
C HIS A 53 12.53 -3.89 -9.48
N GLU A 54 13.37 -3.86 -10.53
CA GLU A 54 13.04 -3.19 -11.81
C GLU A 54 12.51 -1.76 -11.61
N ALA A 55 13.17 -1.00 -10.73
CA ALA A 55 12.72 0.32 -10.26
C ALA A 55 12.43 1.31 -11.38
N ASP A 56 13.20 1.28 -12.46
CA ASP A 56 13.04 2.20 -13.59
C ASP A 56 11.73 1.90 -14.34
N ASP A 57 11.46 0.63 -14.65
CA ASP A 57 10.27 0.21 -15.39
C ASP A 57 8.98 0.40 -14.56
N VAL A 58 9.03 0.02 -13.28
CA VAL A 58 7.89 0.23 -12.35
C VAL A 58 7.66 1.71 -12.12
N GLY A 59 8.72 2.49 -11.92
CA GLY A 59 8.65 3.95 -11.74
C GLY A 59 8.07 4.66 -12.96
N GLU A 60 8.46 4.27 -14.18
CA GLU A 60 7.89 4.80 -15.42
C GLU A 60 6.39 4.47 -15.51
N ALA A 61 6.01 3.23 -15.24
CA ALA A 61 4.61 2.80 -15.30
C ALA A 61 3.71 3.63 -14.39
N VAL A 62 4.12 3.91 -13.14
CA VAL A 62 3.28 4.66 -12.17
C VAL A 62 3.40 6.17 -12.29
N SER A 63 4.31 6.71 -13.09
CA SER A 63 4.67 8.14 -13.14
C SER A 63 3.49 9.10 -13.38
N SER A 64 2.42 8.61 -14.04
CA SER A 64 1.23 9.42 -14.33
C SER A 64 0.16 9.39 -13.22
N VAL A 65 0.31 8.52 -12.21
CA VAL A 65 -0.70 8.27 -11.18
C VAL A 65 -0.18 8.45 -9.75
N VAL A 66 1.12 8.75 -9.59
CA VAL A 66 1.74 9.10 -8.31
C VAL A 66 2.44 10.45 -8.40
N ASP A 67 2.60 11.13 -7.26
CA ASP A 67 3.31 12.43 -7.21
C ASP A 67 4.82 12.26 -7.18
N GLU A 68 5.31 11.12 -6.68
CA GLU A 68 6.73 10.86 -6.47
C GLU A 68 7.04 9.36 -6.47
N THR A 69 8.24 9.00 -6.92
CA THR A 69 8.80 7.66 -6.74
C THR A 69 10.03 7.71 -5.85
N ILE A 70 10.13 6.75 -4.91
CA ILE A 70 11.28 6.62 -4.00
C ILE A 70 11.93 5.26 -4.26
N HIS A 71 13.21 5.26 -4.61
CA HIS A 71 13.96 4.02 -4.77
C HIS A 71 14.41 3.47 -3.41
N ASN A 72 14.04 2.22 -3.13
CA ASN A 72 14.49 1.45 -1.98
C ASN A 72 15.61 0.48 -2.39
N PRO A 73 16.90 0.78 -2.17
CA PRO A 73 17.99 -0.11 -2.54
C PRO A 73 18.10 -1.36 -1.67
N GLU A 74 17.40 -1.39 -0.54
CA GLU A 74 17.42 -2.52 0.40
C GLU A 74 16.21 -3.46 0.24
N TYR A 75 15.48 -3.39 -0.87
CA TYR A 75 14.23 -4.13 -1.09
C TYR A 75 14.35 -5.66 -0.91
N GLU A 76 15.53 -6.24 -1.18
CA GLU A 76 15.80 -7.68 -1.00
C GLU A 76 15.82 -8.10 0.49
N ARG A 77 15.94 -7.15 1.42
CA ARG A 77 16.00 -7.40 2.86
C ARG A 77 14.62 -7.52 3.53
N GLY A 78 13.56 -7.47 2.72
CA GLY A 78 12.18 -7.67 3.18
C GLY A 78 11.32 -6.42 3.13
N GLN A 79 10.01 -6.62 3.28
CA GLN A 79 8.98 -5.59 3.14
C GLN A 79 9.15 -4.41 4.11
N SER A 80 9.71 -4.64 5.30
CA SER A 80 9.97 -3.57 6.29
C SER A 80 10.81 -2.42 5.73
N THR A 81 11.75 -2.70 4.81
CA THR A 81 12.59 -1.65 4.21
C THR A 81 11.79 -0.69 3.34
N SER A 82 10.78 -1.19 2.64
CA SER A 82 9.86 -0.38 1.83
C SER A 82 8.89 0.41 2.70
N VAL A 83 8.37 -0.18 3.78
CA VAL A 83 7.53 0.52 4.77
C VAL A 83 8.34 1.65 5.42
N ARG A 84 9.59 1.39 5.83
CA ARG A 84 10.50 2.41 6.37
C ARG A 84 10.73 3.56 5.40
N ALA A 85 10.95 3.27 4.12
CA ALA A 85 11.14 4.31 3.10
C ALA A 85 9.89 5.20 2.98
N GLY A 86 8.70 4.62 2.93
CA GLY A 86 7.43 5.35 2.90
C GLY A 86 7.16 6.15 4.18
N ALA A 87 7.41 5.56 5.36
CA ALA A 87 7.25 6.24 6.65
C ALA A 87 8.21 7.43 6.80
N ASN A 88 9.47 7.28 6.39
CA ASN A 88 10.42 8.41 6.36
C ASN A 88 9.92 9.52 5.44
N ALA A 89 9.43 9.18 4.26
CA ALA A 89 8.91 10.17 3.32
C ALA A 89 7.70 10.93 3.86
N ALA A 90 6.80 10.28 4.59
CA ALA A 90 5.68 10.92 5.28
C ALA A 90 6.16 11.80 6.43
N ARG A 91 7.08 11.31 7.27
CA ARG A 91 7.66 12.05 8.39
C ARG A 91 8.41 13.31 7.93
N ASP A 92 9.20 13.23 6.86
CA ASP A 92 9.97 14.38 6.32
C ASP A 92 9.06 15.48 5.75
N ARG A 93 7.76 15.20 5.59
CA ARG A 93 6.72 16.13 5.14
C ARG A 93 5.81 16.62 6.27
N ASP A 94 6.11 16.23 7.51
CA ASP A 94 5.27 16.50 8.67
C ASP A 94 3.81 16.03 8.44
N ALA A 95 3.64 14.89 7.76
CA ALA A 95 2.33 14.30 7.51
C ALA A 95 1.67 13.84 8.82
N ASP A 96 0.35 13.96 8.92
CA ASP A 96 -0.42 13.54 10.10
C ASP A 96 -0.73 12.03 10.07
N ALA A 97 -0.70 11.41 8.89
CA ALA A 97 -0.87 9.95 8.75
C ALA A 97 -0.26 9.43 7.44
N VAL A 98 0.03 8.13 7.42
CA VAL A 98 0.48 7.39 6.23
C VAL A 98 -0.41 6.18 5.97
N LEU A 99 -0.79 5.97 4.71
CA LEU A 99 -1.59 4.83 4.28
C LEU A 99 -0.80 3.97 3.31
N PHE A 100 -0.53 2.72 3.69
CA PHE A 100 0.23 1.77 2.88
C PHE A 100 -0.68 0.83 2.11
N LEU A 101 -0.47 0.74 0.79
CA LEU A 101 -1.11 -0.22 -0.10
C LEU A 101 -0.04 -1.04 -0.83
N PRO A 102 -0.06 -2.38 -0.76
CA PRO A 102 0.76 -3.22 -1.64
C PRO A 102 0.42 -2.96 -3.11
N GLY A 103 1.46 -2.80 -3.96
CA GLY A 103 1.29 -2.45 -5.37
C GLY A 103 0.69 -3.56 -6.23
N ASP A 104 0.61 -4.77 -5.69
CA ASP A 104 0.01 -5.96 -6.30
C ASP A 104 -1.48 -6.17 -5.97
N MET A 105 -2.14 -5.16 -5.41
CA MET A 105 -3.56 -5.19 -5.05
C MET A 105 -4.40 -4.24 -5.94
N PRO A 106 -4.71 -4.64 -7.19
CA PRO A 106 -5.36 -3.77 -8.19
C PRO A 106 -6.87 -3.57 -7.99
N CYS A 107 -7.48 -4.30 -7.04
CA CYS A 107 -8.94 -4.38 -6.88
C CYS A 107 -9.48 -3.63 -5.67
N VAL A 108 -8.65 -2.93 -4.91
CA VAL A 108 -9.11 -2.15 -3.76
C VAL A 108 -10.01 -0.98 -4.22
N ASP A 109 -11.23 -0.93 -3.71
CA ASP A 109 -12.17 0.15 -4.03
C ASP A 109 -11.70 1.49 -3.43
N PRO A 110 -11.60 2.59 -4.22
CA PRO A 110 -11.29 3.92 -3.69
C PRO A 110 -12.25 4.38 -2.57
N ARG A 111 -13.47 3.87 -2.53
CA ARG A 111 -14.42 4.13 -1.43
C ARG A 111 -13.96 3.50 -0.12
N THR A 112 -13.30 2.34 -0.17
CA THR A 112 -12.70 1.71 1.00
C THR A 112 -11.57 2.57 1.56
N VAL A 113 -10.69 3.08 0.71
CA VAL A 113 -9.61 4.02 1.12
C VAL A 113 -10.21 5.26 1.79
N ARG A 114 -11.24 5.88 1.20
CA ARG A 114 -11.92 7.04 1.78
C ARG A 114 -12.50 6.73 3.16
N ARG A 115 -13.17 5.59 3.32
CA ARG A 115 -13.72 5.17 4.62
C ARG A 115 -12.63 4.95 5.69
N ILE A 116 -11.44 4.46 5.30
CA ILE A 116 -10.31 4.30 6.20
C ILE A 116 -9.84 5.67 6.69
N VAL A 117 -9.71 6.64 5.79
CA VAL A 117 -9.31 8.03 6.10
C VAL A 117 -10.33 8.69 7.03
N GLU A 118 -11.62 8.56 6.73
CA GLU A 118 -12.71 9.07 7.57
C GLU A 118 -12.67 8.43 8.96
N ALA A 119 -12.51 7.10 9.03
CA ALA A 119 -12.43 6.39 10.28
C ALA A 119 -11.25 6.83 11.15
N HIS A 120 -10.10 7.12 10.56
CA HIS A 120 -8.95 7.69 11.27
C HIS A 120 -9.29 9.07 11.86
N ARG A 121 -9.85 9.98 11.06
CA ARG A 121 -10.24 11.33 11.50
C ARG A 121 -11.29 11.34 12.63
N GLU A 122 -12.09 10.30 12.72
CA GLU A 122 -13.16 10.14 13.71
C GLU A 122 -12.73 9.39 15.00
N SER A 123 -11.49 8.94 15.08
CA SER A 123 -11.00 8.15 16.23
C SER A 123 -9.59 8.58 16.63
N GLU A 124 -9.23 8.24 17.86
CA GLU A 124 -7.86 8.38 18.39
C GLU A 124 -7.07 7.05 18.24
N ALA A 125 -7.39 6.27 17.19
CA ALA A 125 -6.69 5.01 16.95
C ALA A 125 -5.38 5.27 16.21
N ASP A 126 -4.30 4.61 16.66
CA ASP A 126 -2.98 4.72 16.05
C ASP A 126 -2.92 4.06 14.66
N ALA A 127 -3.81 3.09 14.40
CA ALA A 127 -3.92 2.45 13.10
C ALA A 127 -5.38 2.12 12.74
N VAL A 128 -5.71 2.18 11.43
CA VAL A 128 -7.00 1.74 10.89
C VAL A 128 -6.77 0.63 9.87
N VAL A 129 -7.46 -0.50 10.05
CA VAL A 129 -7.32 -1.70 9.22
C VAL A 129 -8.69 -2.12 8.70
N PRO A 130 -8.90 -2.25 7.38
CA PRO A 130 -10.14 -2.75 6.83
C PRO A 130 -10.32 -4.24 7.15
N VAL A 131 -11.57 -4.65 7.35
CA VAL A 131 -11.95 -6.04 7.62
C VAL A 131 -13.10 -6.43 6.70
N TYR A 132 -12.93 -7.50 5.95
CA TYR A 132 -13.94 -8.14 5.15
C TYR A 132 -13.99 -9.63 5.48
N ASP A 133 -15.17 -10.18 5.69
CA ASP A 133 -15.39 -11.58 6.07
C ASP A 133 -14.49 -12.03 7.26
N ASP A 134 -14.52 -11.20 8.34
CA ASP A 134 -13.74 -11.37 9.59
C ASP A 134 -12.20 -11.39 9.41
N ARG A 135 -11.70 -11.16 8.20
CA ARG A 135 -10.26 -11.12 7.89
C ARG A 135 -9.79 -9.69 7.66
N ARG A 136 -8.62 -9.37 8.23
CA ARG A 136 -7.93 -8.08 7.99
C ARG A 136 -7.36 -8.06 6.58
N GLY A 137 -7.46 -6.88 5.93
CA GLY A 137 -6.89 -6.65 4.60
C GLY A 137 -6.02 -5.39 4.53
N ASN A 138 -5.80 -4.95 3.31
CA ASN A 138 -5.11 -3.71 2.97
C ASN A 138 -6.09 -2.77 2.23
N PRO A 139 -5.79 -1.45 2.17
CA PRO A 139 -4.62 -0.77 2.74
C PRO A 139 -4.71 -0.59 4.27
N VAL A 140 -3.58 -0.26 4.89
CA VAL A 140 -3.51 0.04 6.32
C VAL A 140 -3.05 1.48 6.51
N LEU A 141 -3.78 2.24 7.32
CA LEU A 141 -3.42 3.59 7.72
C LEU A 141 -2.78 3.56 9.10
N PHE A 142 -1.71 4.35 9.28
CA PHE A 142 -1.06 4.62 10.55
C PHE A 142 -1.02 6.12 10.82
N ASP A 143 -1.31 6.52 12.06
CA ASP A 143 -1.14 7.87 12.56
C ASP A 143 0.35 8.27 12.64
N ALA A 144 0.64 9.57 12.66
CA ALA A 144 2.00 10.10 12.78
C ALA A 144 2.73 9.60 14.04
N ASP A 145 2.02 9.34 15.11
CA ASP A 145 2.58 8.81 16.36
C ASP A 145 3.26 7.43 16.15
N CYS A 146 2.93 6.72 15.07
CA CYS A 146 3.55 5.44 14.69
C CYS A 146 4.82 5.59 13.83
N PHE A 147 5.19 6.78 13.36
CA PHE A 147 6.25 6.92 12.36
C PHE A 147 7.61 6.44 12.85
N ASP A 148 7.97 6.70 14.08
CA ASP A 148 9.25 6.24 14.66
C ASP A 148 9.29 4.70 14.72
N ASP A 149 8.20 4.06 15.16
CA ASP A 149 8.10 2.61 15.20
C ASP A 149 8.13 1.97 13.79
N LEU A 150 7.47 2.62 12.81
CA LEU A 150 7.49 2.18 11.40
C LEU A 150 8.89 2.28 10.79
N VAL A 151 9.66 3.31 11.15
CA VAL A 151 11.05 3.50 10.69
C VAL A 151 12.00 2.49 11.33
N ASP A 152 11.73 2.02 12.54
CA ASP A 152 12.54 1.03 13.25
C ASP A 152 12.18 -0.42 12.90
N LEU A 153 11.17 -0.66 12.03
CA LEU A 153 10.79 -1.99 11.60
C LEU A 153 11.94 -2.77 10.94
N THR A 154 11.97 -4.06 11.23
CA THR A 154 12.94 -5.00 10.63
C THR A 154 12.24 -6.29 10.16
N GLY A 155 12.85 -7.00 9.20
CA GLY A 155 12.34 -8.28 8.71
C GLY A 155 11.24 -8.13 7.65
N ASP A 156 10.41 -9.16 7.49
CA ASP A 156 9.50 -9.34 6.36
C ASP A 156 8.02 -9.13 6.70
N THR A 157 7.71 -8.64 7.90
CA THR A 157 6.32 -8.54 8.40
C THR A 157 5.61 -7.24 8.05
N GLY A 158 6.32 -6.25 7.49
CA GLY A 158 5.78 -4.94 7.20
C GLY A 158 5.13 -4.26 8.42
N GLY A 159 4.26 -3.27 8.19
CA GLY A 159 3.61 -2.48 9.25
C GLY A 159 2.71 -3.27 10.21
N ARG A 160 2.26 -4.48 9.81
CA ARG A 160 1.42 -5.31 10.69
C ARG A 160 2.12 -5.77 11.98
N ALA A 161 3.44 -5.67 12.05
CA ALA A 161 4.19 -5.96 13.27
C ALA A 161 3.81 -5.04 14.44
N LEU A 162 3.33 -3.81 14.15
CA LEU A 162 2.93 -2.86 15.19
C LEU A 162 1.55 -3.15 15.80
N PHE A 163 0.71 -3.98 15.18
CA PHE A 163 -0.66 -4.20 15.65
C PHE A 163 -0.80 -4.78 17.06
N GLU A 164 0.28 -5.32 17.63
CA GLU A 164 0.30 -5.82 19.00
C GLU A 164 0.65 -4.72 20.04
N THR A 165 1.21 -3.60 19.58
CA THR A 165 1.72 -2.52 20.43
C THR A 165 0.95 -1.21 20.32
N VAL A 166 0.12 -1.06 19.28
CA VAL A 166 -0.66 0.16 19.00
C VAL A 166 -2.16 -0.09 19.09
N THR A 167 -2.93 0.98 19.23
CA THR A 167 -4.41 0.93 19.23
C THR A 167 -4.91 0.79 17.80
N VAL A 168 -5.53 -0.36 17.47
CA VAL A 168 -6.01 -0.66 16.11
C VAL A 168 -7.54 -0.55 16.03
N ARG A 169 -8.04 0.35 15.18
CA ARG A 169 -9.45 0.39 14.77
C ARG A 169 -9.66 -0.59 13.61
N ARG A 170 -10.47 -1.61 13.82
CA ARG A 170 -10.92 -2.52 12.76
C ARG A 170 -12.16 -1.93 12.10
N LEU A 171 -12.08 -1.67 10.79
CA LEU A 171 -13.15 -1.07 10.00
C LEU A 171 -13.81 -2.14 9.12
N PRO A 172 -15.05 -2.56 9.41
CA PRO A 172 -15.80 -3.45 8.51
C PRO A 172 -16.08 -2.77 7.17
N VAL A 173 -15.75 -3.44 6.06
CA VAL A 173 -15.99 -2.97 4.69
C VAL A 173 -16.64 -4.08 3.85
N GLU A 174 -17.34 -3.69 2.79
CA GLU A 174 -17.95 -4.61 1.81
C GLU A 174 -17.10 -4.67 0.53
N ASP A 175 -15.78 -4.90 0.71
CA ASP A 175 -14.80 -4.85 -0.38
C ASP A 175 -13.89 -6.08 -0.34
N PRO A 176 -14.14 -7.09 -1.18
CA PRO A 176 -13.26 -8.27 -1.28
C PRO A 176 -11.88 -7.91 -1.84
N GLY A 177 -11.74 -6.78 -2.55
CA GLY A 177 -10.48 -6.29 -3.12
C GLY A 177 -9.38 -6.05 -2.08
N ILE A 178 -9.73 -5.86 -0.80
CA ILE A 178 -8.75 -5.72 0.28
C ILE A 178 -7.93 -7.01 0.55
N HIS A 179 -8.30 -8.13 -0.07
CA HIS A 179 -7.62 -9.42 0.01
C HIS A 179 -7.11 -9.92 -1.35
N ALA A 180 -7.40 -9.20 -2.43
CA ALA A 180 -7.10 -9.63 -3.80
C ALA A 180 -5.72 -9.11 -4.23
N ASP A 181 -4.68 -9.84 -3.87
CA ASP A 181 -3.31 -9.64 -4.35
C ASP A 181 -3.00 -10.56 -5.54
N VAL A 182 -2.23 -10.06 -6.49
CA VAL A 182 -1.73 -10.82 -7.65
C VAL A 182 -0.39 -11.44 -7.30
N ASP A 183 -0.36 -12.75 -7.11
CA ASP A 183 0.87 -13.51 -6.83
C ASP A 183 1.25 -14.47 -7.95
N THR A 184 0.26 -14.92 -8.75
CA THR A 184 0.40 -15.90 -9.83
C THR A 184 -0.28 -15.45 -11.12
N LEU A 185 -0.02 -16.16 -12.23
CA LEU A 185 -0.75 -15.95 -13.50
C LEU A 185 -2.23 -16.34 -13.39
N ASP A 186 -2.57 -17.29 -12.51
CA ASP A 186 -3.95 -17.68 -12.28
C ASP A 186 -4.72 -16.55 -11.58
N ASP A 187 -4.12 -15.89 -10.58
CA ASP A 187 -4.72 -14.72 -9.92
C ASP A 187 -5.00 -13.60 -10.95
N LEU A 188 -4.05 -13.38 -11.87
CA LEU A 188 -4.20 -12.38 -12.92
C LEU A 188 -5.39 -12.71 -13.86
N ALA A 189 -5.49 -13.97 -14.27
CA ALA A 189 -6.57 -14.44 -15.15
C ALA A 189 -7.96 -14.34 -14.48
N GLU A 190 -8.05 -14.63 -13.18
CA GLU A 190 -9.30 -14.46 -12.41
C GLU A 190 -9.79 -13.01 -12.39
N LEU A 191 -8.87 -12.02 -12.42
CA LEU A 191 -9.23 -10.61 -12.48
C LEU A 191 -9.71 -10.14 -13.86
N GLU A 192 -9.33 -10.85 -14.93
CA GLU A 192 -9.79 -10.54 -16.30
C GLU A 192 -11.18 -11.12 -16.60
N ASP A 193 -11.55 -12.20 -15.90
CA ASP A 193 -12.82 -12.92 -16.13
C ASP A 193 -14.00 -12.38 -15.27
N GLY A 194 -13.79 -11.49 -14.31
CA GLY A 194 -14.77 -10.96 -13.35
C GLY A 194 -15.21 -9.54 -13.63
#